data_531ab6c5a318b87050965528b59c806a
#
_entry.id   531ab6c5a318b87050965528b59c806a
#
_cell.length_a   1.000
_cell.length_b   1.000
_cell.length_c   1.000
_cell.angle_alpha   90.00
_cell.angle_beta   90.00
_cell.angle_gamma   90.00
#
_symmetry.space_group_name_H-M   'P 1'
#
loop_
_entity.id
_entity.type
_entity.pdbx_description
1 polymer ?
#
loop_
_entity_poly.entity_id
_entity_poly.type
_entity_poly.pdbx_seq_one_letter_code
_entity_poly.pdbx_strand_id
1 'polypeptide(L)'
;FIKNHVNFLGGVSPQAQSNLSYAYLIGKKHGQAQSISDQIFKSIHVQRAPLTQMKDVKKLLEVNGIDSATFDQDIASMPIISAERAMQDKQNKYSKLGALTGVPTFIVNDKYKININTINNQQELNELVAFLLTL
;
A
#
# COMPACT_ATOMS: atom_id res chain seq x y z
N PHE A 1 -13.09 -1.56 -2.57
CA PHE A 1 -11.91 -1.91 -1.77
C PHE A 1 -10.75 -0.97 -2.10
N ILE A 2 -10.25 -0.28 -1.09
CA ILE A 2 -9.15 0.69 -1.24
C ILE A 2 -7.96 0.21 -0.41
N LYS A 3 -6.83 -0.04 -1.07
CA LYS A 3 -5.56 -0.31 -0.38
C LYS A 3 -4.92 1.00 0.07
N ASN A 4 -4.52 1.05 1.33
CA ASN A 4 -3.77 2.17 1.89
C ASN A 4 -2.45 1.66 2.45
N HIS A 5 -1.34 2.09 1.88
CA HIS A 5 -0.02 1.76 2.37
C HIS A 5 0.30 2.55 3.64
N VAL A 6 1.17 1.99 4.46
CA VAL A 6 1.64 2.61 5.72
C VAL A 6 3.16 2.70 5.73
N ASN A 7 3.72 3.57 6.57
CA ASN A 7 5.16 3.78 6.69
C ASN A 7 5.69 3.75 8.13
N PHE A 8 4.94 3.11 9.03
CA PHE A 8 5.31 3.03 10.46
C PHE A 8 5.80 1.65 10.91
N LEU A 9 5.94 0.69 9.99
CA LEU A 9 6.37 -0.66 10.34
C LEU A 9 7.83 -0.67 10.80
N GLY A 10 8.14 -1.51 11.78
CA GLY A 10 9.48 -1.65 12.31
C GLY A 10 10.47 -2.29 11.32
N GLY A 11 11.75 -2.06 11.54
CA GLY A 11 12.84 -2.70 10.80
C GLY A 11 13.26 -2.00 9.50
N VAL A 12 12.45 -1.11 8.97
CA VAL A 12 12.74 -0.33 7.76
C VAL A 12 12.36 1.14 7.97
N SER A 13 13.13 2.06 7.41
CA SER A 13 12.85 3.49 7.57
C SER A 13 11.48 3.87 6.99
N PRO A 14 10.80 4.88 7.57
CA PRO A 14 9.55 5.40 6.99
C PRO A 14 9.70 5.84 5.54
N GLN A 15 10.83 6.44 5.19
CA GLN A 15 11.11 6.87 3.81
C GLN A 15 11.19 5.69 2.85
N ALA A 16 11.84 4.60 3.21
CA ALA A 16 11.90 3.40 2.38
C ALA A 16 10.50 2.78 2.18
N GLN A 17 9.67 2.79 3.23
CA GLN A 17 8.27 2.34 3.12
C GLN A 17 7.44 3.26 2.22
N SER A 18 7.62 4.58 2.30
CA SER A 18 6.96 5.53 1.40
C SER A 18 7.40 5.33 -0.06
N ASN A 19 8.65 4.97 -0.30
CA ASN A 19 9.12 4.64 -1.66
C ASN A 19 8.33 3.48 -2.26
N LEU A 20 7.97 2.48 -1.46
CA LEU A 20 7.11 1.37 -1.91
C LEU A 20 5.67 1.83 -2.18
N SER A 21 5.16 2.80 -1.43
CA SER A 21 3.86 3.42 -1.71
C SER A 21 3.87 4.13 -3.06
N TYR A 22 4.93 4.86 -3.39
CA TYR A 22 5.10 5.46 -4.72
C TYR A 22 5.15 4.41 -5.83
N ALA A 23 5.88 3.31 -5.63
CA ALA A 23 5.92 2.21 -6.59
C ALA A 23 4.51 1.68 -6.90
N TYR A 24 3.72 1.44 -5.86
CA TYR A 24 2.35 0.98 -5.99
C TYR A 24 1.47 2.00 -6.74
N LEU A 25 1.54 3.28 -6.37
CA LEU A 25 0.73 4.34 -6.97
C LEU A 25 1.05 4.56 -8.45
N ILE A 26 2.33 4.55 -8.81
CA ILE A 26 2.76 4.64 -10.22
C ILE A 26 2.31 3.38 -10.97
N GLY A 27 2.51 2.20 -10.40
CA GLY A 27 2.01 0.94 -10.98
C GLY A 27 0.50 0.97 -11.20
N LYS A 28 -0.26 1.47 -10.23
CA LYS A 28 -1.72 1.62 -10.33
C LYS A 28 -2.13 2.56 -11.47
N LYS A 29 -1.44 3.69 -11.63
CA LYS A 29 -1.66 4.63 -12.73
C LYS A 29 -1.53 3.96 -14.09
N HIS A 30 -0.60 3.01 -14.23
CA HIS A 30 -0.34 2.27 -15.47
C HIS A 30 -1.07 0.92 -15.55
N GLY A 31 -2.07 0.67 -14.69
CA GLY A 31 -2.85 -0.56 -14.70
C GLY A 31 -2.12 -1.80 -14.18
N GLN A 32 -1.02 -1.63 -13.43
CA GLN A 32 -0.15 -2.71 -12.96
C GLN A 32 -0.10 -2.84 -11.43
N ALA A 33 -1.11 -2.35 -10.73
CA ALA A 33 -1.13 -2.33 -9.26
C ALA A 33 -0.86 -3.71 -8.65
N GLN A 34 -1.51 -4.76 -9.14
CA GLN A 34 -1.36 -6.11 -8.60
C GLN A 34 0.02 -6.68 -8.92
N SER A 35 0.48 -6.58 -10.16
CA SER A 35 1.80 -7.06 -10.57
C SER A 35 2.93 -6.40 -9.77
N ILE A 36 2.87 -5.10 -9.59
CA ILE A 36 3.87 -4.36 -8.79
C ILE A 36 3.81 -4.79 -7.32
N SER A 37 2.62 -4.93 -6.74
CA SER A 37 2.47 -5.41 -5.36
C SER A 37 3.08 -6.80 -5.16
N ASP A 38 2.81 -7.71 -6.08
CA ASP A 38 3.33 -9.09 -6.03
C ASP A 38 4.86 -9.11 -6.14
N GLN A 39 5.43 -8.26 -6.99
CA GLN A 39 6.87 -8.17 -7.16
C GLN A 39 7.57 -7.52 -5.96
N ILE A 40 6.98 -6.50 -5.36
CA ILE A 40 7.46 -5.92 -4.10
C ILE A 40 7.49 -6.99 -3.03
N PHE A 41 6.40 -7.71 -2.84
CA PHE A 41 6.31 -8.79 -1.87
C PHE A 41 7.36 -9.88 -2.11
N LYS A 42 7.49 -10.34 -3.35
CA LYS A 42 8.49 -11.35 -3.75
C LYS A 42 9.92 -10.87 -3.50
N SER A 43 10.22 -9.62 -3.86
CA SER A 43 11.55 -9.04 -3.65
C SER A 43 11.94 -9.02 -2.18
N ILE A 44 11.03 -8.60 -1.31
CA ILE A 44 11.30 -8.45 0.13
C ILE A 44 11.33 -9.80 0.83
N HIS A 45 10.33 -10.65 0.62
CA HIS A 45 10.10 -11.85 1.43
C HIS A 45 10.73 -13.11 0.85
N VAL A 46 10.87 -13.21 -0.47
CA VAL A 46 11.43 -14.39 -1.15
C VAL A 46 12.89 -14.18 -1.52
N GLN A 47 13.17 -13.07 -2.21
CA GLN A 47 14.53 -12.78 -2.69
C GLN A 47 15.39 -12.09 -1.62
N ARG A 48 14.78 -11.62 -0.54
CA ARG A 48 15.43 -10.84 0.53
C ARG A 48 16.22 -9.64 -0.01
N ALA A 49 15.76 -9.07 -1.11
CA ALA A 49 16.32 -7.88 -1.72
C ALA A 49 15.62 -6.65 -1.14
N PRO A 50 16.30 -5.84 -0.33
CA PRO A 50 15.68 -4.66 0.26
C PRO A 50 15.47 -3.60 -0.82
N LEU A 51 14.22 -3.21 -1.05
CA LEU A 51 13.84 -2.10 -1.92
C LEU A 51 13.87 -0.78 -1.12
N THR A 52 15.02 -0.44 -0.56
CA THR A 52 15.13 0.67 0.39
C THR A 52 15.39 2.02 -0.25
N GLN A 53 15.86 2.05 -1.48
CA GLN A 53 16.20 3.26 -2.20
C GLN A 53 15.29 3.48 -3.39
N MET A 54 15.05 4.75 -3.76
CA MET A 54 14.21 5.08 -4.90
C MET A 54 14.73 4.51 -6.22
N LYS A 55 16.05 4.36 -6.37
CA LYS A 55 16.65 3.72 -7.56
C LYS A 55 16.22 2.25 -7.72
N ASP A 56 16.01 1.53 -6.60
CA ASP A 56 15.59 0.14 -6.63
C ASP A 56 14.11 0.04 -7.08
N VAL A 57 13.29 0.96 -6.59
CA VAL A 57 11.90 1.11 -7.02
C VAL A 57 11.80 1.45 -8.50
N LYS A 58 12.61 2.40 -8.97
CA LYS A 58 12.66 2.78 -10.38
C LYS A 58 13.00 1.58 -11.26
N LYS A 59 14.03 0.81 -10.89
CA LYS A 59 14.43 -0.39 -11.60
C LYS A 59 13.35 -1.46 -11.66
N LEU A 60 12.64 -1.66 -10.54
CA LEU A 60 11.51 -2.59 -10.48
C LEU A 60 10.40 -2.18 -11.46
N LEU A 61 10.08 -0.89 -11.55
CA LEU A 61 9.09 -0.38 -12.48
C LEU A 61 9.56 -0.46 -13.94
N GLU A 62 10.83 -0.21 -14.22
CA GLU A 62 11.42 -0.37 -15.54
C GLU A 62 11.29 -1.80 -16.08
N VAL A 63 11.54 -2.80 -15.25
CA VAL A 63 11.38 -4.23 -15.60
C VAL A 63 9.90 -4.55 -15.93
N ASN A 64 8.96 -3.77 -15.40
CA ASN A 64 7.53 -3.89 -15.69
C ASN A 64 7.05 -3.00 -16.84
N GLY A 65 7.95 -2.43 -17.61
CA GLY A 65 7.61 -1.63 -18.79
C GLY A 65 7.29 -0.16 -18.53
N ILE A 66 7.51 0.33 -17.31
CA ILE A 66 7.42 1.76 -16.98
C ILE A 66 8.81 2.34 -17.08
N ASP A 67 9.13 2.98 -18.21
CA ASP A 67 10.48 3.47 -18.49
C ASP A 67 10.93 4.60 -17.53
N SER A 68 12.25 4.86 -17.56
CA SER A 68 12.87 5.85 -16.67
C SER A 68 12.27 7.25 -16.81
N ALA A 69 11.98 7.70 -18.02
CA ALA A 69 11.41 9.02 -18.27
C ALA A 69 9.98 9.12 -17.73
N THR A 70 9.18 8.10 -17.94
CA THR A 70 7.81 8.00 -17.40
C THR A 70 7.84 7.98 -15.86
N PHE A 71 8.73 7.19 -15.26
CA PHE A 71 8.91 7.18 -13.81
C PHE A 71 9.24 8.57 -13.27
N ASP A 72 10.24 9.25 -13.86
CA ASP A 72 10.67 10.57 -13.38
C ASP A 72 9.56 11.61 -13.49
N GLN A 73 8.75 11.54 -14.53
CA GLN A 73 7.57 12.39 -14.70
C GLN A 73 6.50 12.09 -13.64
N ASP A 74 6.19 10.83 -13.43
CA ASP A 74 5.12 10.41 -12.51
C ASP A 74 5.47 10.70 -11.06
N ILE A 75 6.69 10.39 -10.62
CA ILE A 75 7.12 10.63 -9.24
C ILE A 75 7.10 12.11 -8.84
N ALA A 76 7.28 12.99 -9.79
CA ALA A 76 7.23 14.44 -9.60
C ALA A 76 5.82 15.02 -9.81
N SER A 77 4.85 14.22 -10.24
CA SER A 77 3.51 14.69 -10.55
C SER A 77 2.66 14.93 -9.30
N MET A 78 1.85 15.99 -9.35
CA MET A 78 0.94 16.32 -8.23
C MET A 78 -0.07 15.22 -7.90
N PRO A 79 -0.68 14.52 -8.87
CA PRO A 79 -1.59 13.41 -8.55
C PRO A 79 -0.94 12.30 -7.73
N ILE A 80 0.29 11.91 -8.05
CA ILE A 80 1.03 10.87 -7.32
C ILE A 80 1.45 11.36 -5.94
N ILE A 81 2.01 12.56 -5.84
CA ILE A 81 2.41 13.16 -4.56
C ILE A 81 1.21 13.31 -3.63
N SER A 82 0.08 13.80 -4.15
CA SER A 82 -1.14 13.98 -3.37
C SER A 82 -1.75 12.64 -2.93
N ALA A 83 -1.69 11.61 -3.77
CA ALA A 83 -2.19 10.28 -3.43
C ALA A 83 -1.37 9.63 -2.30
N GLU A 84 -0.04 9.75 -2.34
CA GLU A 84 0.82 9.25 -1.26
C GLU A 84 0.55 10.01 0.05
N ARG A 85 0.43 11.33 0.00
CA ARG A 85 0.09 12.14 1.15
C ARG A 85 -1.27 11.76 1.74
N ALA A 86 -2.27 11.50 0.91
CA ALA A 86 -3.57 11.02 1.36
C ALA A 86 -3.50 9.67 2.10
N MET A 87 -2.60 8.78 1.68
CA MET A 87 -2.34 7.53 2.41
C MET A 87 -1.76 7.79 3.80
N GLN A 88 -0.81 8.71 3.92
CA GLN A 88 -0.23 9.11 5.21
C GLN A 88 -1.26 9.79 6.11
N ASP A 89 -2.10 10.65 5.57
CA ASP A 89 -3.16 11.33 6.33
C ASP A 89 -4.18 10.32 6.91
N LYS A 90 -4.57 9.32 6.13
CA LYS A 90 -5.41 8.21 6.61
C LYS A 90 -4.72 7.39 7.70
N GLN A 91 -3.46 7.04 7.50
CA GLN A 91 -2.65 6.35 8.51
C GLN A 91 -2.67 7.13 9.82
N ASN A 92 -2.38 8.42 9.78
CA ASN A 92 -2.32 9.29 10.95
C ASN A 92 -3.69 9.39 11.64
N LYS A 93 -4.76 9.55 10.87
CA LYS A 93 -6.14 9.57 11.38
C LYS A 93 -6.47 8.32 12.20
N TYR A 94 -6.28 7.14 11.61
CA TYR A 94 -6.61 5.88 12.27
C TYR A 94 -5.66 5.52 13.41
N SER A 95 -4.39 5.93 13.33
CA SER A 95 -3.44 5.78 14.43
C SER A 95 -3.84 6.62 15.63
N LYS A 96 -4.24 7.87 15.42
CA LYS A 96 -4.74 8.74 16.51
C LYS A 96 -6.02 8.22 17.17
N LEU A 97 -6.89 7.57 16.40
CA LEU A 97 -8.09 6.92 16.91
C LEU A 97 -7.83 5.58 17.62
N GLY A 98 -6.57 5.11 17.64
CA GLY A 98 -6.21 3.80 18.17
C GLY A 98 -6.69 2.61 17.32
N ALA A 99 -7.23 2.86 16.15
CA ALA A 99 -7.73 1.81 15.25
C ALA A 99 -6.62 1.12 14.45
N LEU A 100 -5.55 1.84 14.13
CA LEU A 100 -4.43 1.34 13.35
C LEU A 100 -3.22 1.10 14.28
N THR A 101 -2.99 -0.16 14.61
CA THR A 101 -1.87 -0.60 15.48
C THR A 101 -0.92 -1.57 14.77
N GLY A 102 -1.27 -2.04 13.60
CA GLY A 102 -0.51 -2.98 12.80
C GLY A 102 -1.21 -3.25 11.47
N VAL A 103 -0.64 -4.16 10.68
CA VAL A 103 -1.18 -4.55 9.38
C VAL A 103 -1.31 -6.08 9.29
N PRO A 104 -2.28 -6.62 8.56
CA PRO A 104 -3.37 -5.90 7.88
C PRO A 104 -4.42 -5.34 8.85
N THR A 105 -5.01 -4.20 8.52
CA THR A 105 -6.15 -3.62 9.23
C THR A 105 -7.25 -3.33 8.23
N PHE A 106 -8.47 -3.77 8.53
CA PHE A 106 -9.66 -3.56 7.68
C PHE A 106 -10.62 -2.60 8.38
N ILE A 107 -10.96 -1.52 7.69
CA ILE A 107 -11.92 -0.51 8.16
C ILE A 107 -13.01 -0.36 7.12
N VAL A 108 -14.26 -0.51 7.54
CA VAL A 108 -15.44 -0.45 6.68
C VAL A 108 -16.24 0.82 7.00
N ASN A 109 -16.56 1.59 5.96
CA ASN A 109 -17.34 2.84 6.05
C ASN A 109 -16.81 3.84 7.07
N ASP A 110 -15.50 3.86 7.31
CA ASP A 110 -14.87 4.77 8.28
C ASP A 110 -15.35 4.58 9.73
N LYS A 111 -16.08 3.49 9.99
CA LYS A 111 -16.77 3.23 11.28
C LYS A 111 -16.34 1.93 11.96
N TYR A 112 -16.15 0.87 11.17
CA TYR A 112 -16.03 -0.49 11.70
C TYR A 112 -14.63 -1.02 11.44
N LYS A 113 -13.89 -1.32 12.48
CA LYS A 113 -12.65 -2.09 12.39
C LYS A 113 -12.96 -3.57 12.53
N ILE A 114 -12.53 -4.38 11.56
CA ILE A 114 -12.68 -5.83 11.61
C ILE A 114 -11.59 -6.43 12.49
N ASN A 115 -11.99 -7.31 13.42
CA ASN A 115 -11.02 -8.13 14.14
C ASN A 115 -10.61 -9.32 13.25
N ILE A 116 -9.52 -9.17 12.54
CA ILE A 116 -9.04 -10.18 11.57
C ILE A 116 -8.72 -11.52 12.23
N ASN A 117 -8.40 -11.54 13.52
CA ASN A 117 -8.09 -12.76 14.25
C ASN A 117 -9.30 -13.68 14.43
N THR A 118 -10.52 -13.18 14.26
CA THR A 118 -11.75 -13.95 14.33
C THR A 118 -12.24 -14.46 12.97
N ILE A 119 -11.53 -14.12 11.89
CA ILE A 119 -11.90 -14.46 10.52
C ILE A 119 -11.12 -15.72 10.09
N ASN A 120 -11.83 -16.74 9.65
CA ASN A 120 -11.23 -18.05 9.32
C ASN A 120 -10.84 -18.17 7.85
N ASN A 121 -11.51 -17.46 6.95
CA ASN A 121 -11.28 -17.54 5.51
C ASN A 121 -11.76 -16.27 4.78
N GLN A 122 -11.40 -16.18 3.50
CA GLN A 122 -11.74 -15.00 2.66
C GLN A 122 -13.25 -14.85 2.47
N GLN A 123 -14.01 -15.92 2.39
CA GLN A 123 -15.47 -15.86 2.24
C GLN A 123 -16.13 -15.20 3.45
N GLU A 124 -15.75 -15.60 4.65
CA GLU A 124 -16.23 -15.02 5.90
C GLU A 124 -15.93 -13.53 6.00
N LEU A 125 -14.72 -13.12 5.59
CA LEU A 125 -14.34 -11.72 5.51
C LEU A 125 -15.25 -10.95 4.53
N ASN A 126 -15.48 -11.49 3.35
CA ASN A 126 -16.33 -10.87 2.33
C ASN A 126 -17.78 -10.72 2.81
N GLU A 127 -18.32 -11.74 3.46
CA GLU A 127 -19.68 -11.72 4.03
C GLU A 127 -19.82 -10.68 5.15
N LEU A 128 -18.82 -10.60 6.03
CA LEU A 128 -18.81 -9.59 7.09
C LEU A 128 -18.73 -8.17 6.53
N VAL A 129 -17.85 -7.95 5.53
CA VAL A 129 -17.75 -6.64 4.86
C VAL A 129 -19.07 -6.28 4.19
N ALA A 130 -19.70 -7.20 3.46
CA ALA A 130 -21.00 -6.98 2.83
C ALA A 130 -22.07 -6.60 3.85
N PHE A 131 -22.12 -7.29 4.98
CA PHE A 131 -23.04 -6.97 6.09
C PHE A 131 -22.78 -5.57 6.66
N LEU A 132 -21.52 -5.24 6.97
CA LEU A 132 -21.15 -3.94 7.55
C LEU A 132 -21.46 -2.77 6.60
N LEU A 133 -21.43 -2.99 5.28
CA LEU A 133 -21.79 -1.99 4.29
C LEU A 133 -23.29 -1.67 4.26
N THR A 134 -24.13 -2.52 4.84
CA THR A 134 -25.58 -2.29 4.95
C THR A 134 -25.98 -1.47 6.16
N LEU A 135 -25.09 -1.27 7.10
CA LEU A 135 -25.37 -0.58 8.37
C LEU A 135 -25.33 0.95 8.28
#